data_a6cc116e633b5c4dee16e973c0cebabe
#
_entry.id   a6cc116e633b5c4dee16e973c0cebabe
#
_cell.length_a   1.000
_cell.length_b   1.000
_cell.length_c   1.000
_cell.angle_alpha   90.00
_cell.angle_beta   90.00
_cell.angle_gamma   90.00
#
_symmetry.space_group_name_H-M   'P 1'
#
loop_
_entity.id
_entity.type
_entity.pdbx_description
1 polymer ?
#
loop_
_entity_poly.entity_id
_entity_poly.type
_entity_poly.pdbx_seq_one_letter_code
_entity_poly.pdbx_strand_id
1 'polypeptide(L)'
;ASSNAKMGQPEVTIGIPPGWGGTQRLLRLVGPAKAKEMIFTGKMITADEAHQIGLVNGVVSLGPDDVVPPEAPKGDTAAEKARASEIAKILNKKLMDASLSLAREITKNSYNAVKVSKMLINRGMDADLETGLRLEIYGWALCFAHEDRQKMMSAFLSKSKK
;
A
#
# COMPACT_ATOMS: atom_id res chain seq x y z
N ALA A 1 1.50 -5.67 -2.67
CA ALA A 1 0.83 -6.98 -2.71
C ALA A 1 1.72 -8.05 -3.35
N SER A 2 1.48 -9.33 -3.08
CA SER A 2 2.07 -10.41 -3.86
C SER A 2 1.31 -10.59 -5.19
N SER A 3 2.01 -11.00 -6.24
CA SER A 3 1.44 -11.11 -7.60
C SER A 3 0.26 -12.10 -7.72
N ASN A 4 0.17 -13.06 -6.80
CA ASN A 4 -0.95 -14.02 -6.75
C ASN A 4 -2.14 -13.52 -5.92
N ALA A 5 -2.09 -12.31 -5.35
CA ALA A 5 -3.19 -11.78 -4.55
C ALA A 5 -4.40 -11.43 -5.42
N LYS A 6 -5.59 -11.65 -4.85
CA LYS A 6 -6.88 -11.20 -5.40
C LYS A 6 -7.53 -10.25 -4.42
N MET A 7 -8.12 -9.17 -4.91
CA MET A 7 -8.75 -8.12 -4.11
C MET A 7 -10.12 -7.76 -4.67
N GLY A 8 -11.07 -7.48 -3.80
CA GLY A 8 -12.42 -7.08 -4.23
C GLY A 8 -13.34 -6.80 -3.07
N GLN A 9 -14.57 -6.43 -3.40
CA GLN A 9 -15.68 -6.18 -2.48
C GLN A 9 -16.91 -6.95 -3.01
N PRO A 10 -16.96 -8.28 -2.81
CA PRO A 10 -17.99 -9.12 -3.44
C PRO A 10 -19.32 -9.16 -2.69
N GLU A 11 -19.51 -8.39 -1.61
CA GLU A 11 -20.64 -8.48 -0.68
C GLU A 11 -22.00 -8.31 -1.37
N VAL A 12 -22.05 -7.55 -2.47
CA VAL A 12 -23.29 -7.37 -3.24
C VAL A 12 -23.81 -8.69 -3.84
N THR A 13 -22.94 -9.67 -4.08
CA THR A 13 -23.32 -10.98 -4.59
C THR A 13 -24.15 -11.81 -3.60
N ILE A 14 -24.10 -11.43 -2.32
CA ILE A 14 -24.92 -12.02 -1.25
C ILE A 14 -25.97 -11.05 -0.70
N GLY A 15 -26.25 -9.95 -1.42
CA GLY A 15 -27.34 -9.03 -1.14
C GLY A 15 -27.08 -7.98 -0.06
N ILE A 16 -25.80 -7.72 0.31
CA ILE A 16 -25.44 -6.70 1.30
C ILE A 16 -24.37 -5.75 0.72
N PRO A 17 -24.31 -4.49 1.18
CA PRO A 17 -23.22 -3.60 0.81
C PRO A 17 -21.93 -3.97 1.56
N PRO A 18 -20.74 -3.59 1.02
CA PRO A 18 -19.48 -3.74 1.74
C PRO A 18 -19.51 -3.08 3.11
N GLY A 19 -19.14 -3.86 4.13
CA GLY A 19 -19.05 -3.44 5.52
C GLY A 19 -17.67 -2.88 5.89
N TRP A 20 -17.45 -2.65 7.21
CA TRP A 20 -16.19 -2.22 7.81
C TRP A 20 -15.48 -1.06 7.09
N GLY A 21 -16.24 -0.16 6.49
CA GLY A 21 -15.74 1.01 5.77
C GLY A 21 -15.27 0.72 4.33
N GLY A 22 -15.60 -0.45 3.76
CA GLY A 22 -15.24 -0.79 2.39
C GLY A 22 -15.73 0.24 1.38
N THR A 23 -16.99 0.66 1.45
CA THR A 23 -17.58 1.69 0.58
C THR A 23 -16.88 3.05 0.72
N GLN A 24 -16.33 3.37 1.90
CA GLN A 24 -15.73 4.68 2.18
C GLN A 24 -14.23 4.72 1.87
N ARG A 25 -13.50 3.66 2.22
CA ARG A 25 -12.05 3.61 2.03
C ARG A 25 -11.69 3.35 0.57
N LEU A 26 -12.40 2.42 -0.09
CA LEU A 26 -12.08 2.08 -1.47
C LEU A 26 -12.23 3.29 -2.40
N LEU A 27 -13.35 4.03 -2.30
CA LEU A 27 -13.56 5.20 -3.17
C LEU A 27 -12.51 6.30 -2.97
N ARG A 28 -11.96 6.44 -1.76
CA ARG A 28 -10.91 7.41 -1.46
C ARG A 28 -9.54 7.01 -2.01
N LEU A 29 -9.32 5.72 -2.21
CA LEU A 29 -8.07 5.21 -2.80
C LEU A 29 -8.10 5.19 -4.33
N VAL A 30 -9.20 4.71 -4.92
CA VAL A 30 -9.27 4.44 -6.37
C VAL A 30 -10.24 5.35 -7.13
N GLY A 31 -10.86 6.28 -6.45
CA GLY A 31 -11.87 7.17 -7.00
C GLY A 31 -13.26 6.51 -7.12
N PRO A 32 -14.33 7.33 -7.23
CA PRO A 32 -15.71 6.85 -7.14
C PRO A 32 -16.13 5.96 -8.32
N ALA A 33 -15.62 6.21 -9.53
CA ALA A 33 -15.99 5.43 -10.72
C ALA A 33 -15.49 3.97 -10.58
N LYS A 34 -14.21 3.79 -10.24
CA LYS A 34 -13.61 2.47 -10.11
C LYS A 34 -14.13 1.72 -8.88
N ALA A 35 -14.36 2.43 -7.77
CA ALA A 35 -14.97 1.85 -6.58
C ALA A 35 -16.39 1.31 -6.88
N LYS A 36 -17.23 2.08 -7.60
CA LYS A 36 -18.56 1.63 -8.03
C LYS A 36 -18.50 0.41 -8.94
N GLU A 37 -17.62 0.40 -9.93
CA GLU A 37 -17.41 -0.76 -10.81
C GLU A 37 -17.09 -2.01 -9.98
N MET A 38 -16.10 -1.94 -9.09
CA MET A 38 -15.68 -3.09 -8.28
C MET A 38 -16.79 -3.56 -7.34
N ILE A 39 -17.45 -2.63 -6.63
CA ILE A 39 -18.50 -2.96 -5.66
C ILE A 39 -19.74 -3.49 -6.37
N PHE A 40 -20.24 -2.81 -7.41
CA PHE A 40 -21.51 -3.18 -8.04
C PHE A 40 -21.42 -4.49 -8.81
N THR A 41 -20.25 -4.82 -9.33
CA THR A 41 -20.04 -6.11 -10.03
C THR A 41 -19.61 -7.22 -9.09
N GLY A 42 -19.14 -6.91 -7.88
CA GLY A 42 -18.54 -7.89 -6.97
C GLY A 42 -17.27 -8.54 -7.52
N LYS A 43 -16.68 -7.97 -8.57
CA LYS A 43 -15.53 -8.55 -9.27
C LYS A 43 -14.27 -8.51 -8.39
N MET A 44 -13.56 -9.64 -8.40
CA MET A 44 -12.20 -9.70 -7.86
C MET A 44 -11.19 -9.25 -8.93
N ILE A 45 -10.25 -8.40 -8.53
CA ILE A 45 -9.16 -7.93 -9.39
C ILE A 45 -7.83 -8.56 -9.01
N THR A 46 -6.89 -8.58 -9.94
CA THR A 46 -5.51 -9.05 -9.73
C THR A 46 -4.67 -8.02 -8.96
N ALA A 47 -3.50 -8.44 -8.48
CA ALA A 47 -2.54 -7.53 -7.87
C ALA A 47 -2.07 -6.43 -8.84
N ASP A 48 -1.87 -6.79 -10.11
CA ASP A 48 -1.44 -5.83 -11.14
C ASP A 48 -2.53 -4.81 -11.45
N GLU A 49 -3.79 -5.24 -11.59
CA GLU A 49 -4.93 -4.33 -11.73
C GLU A 49 -5.04 -3.41 -10.49
N ALA A 50 -4.84 -3.94 -9.29
CA ALA A 50 -4.87 -3.17 -8.04
C ALA A 50 -3.75 -2.12 -7.99
N HIS A 51 -2.57 -2.44 -8.54
CA HIS A 51 -1.48 -1.49 -8.67
C HIS A 51 -1.78 -0.39 -9.70
N GLN A 52 -2.30 -0.77 -10.86
CA GLN A 52 -2.67 0.18 -11.92
C GLN A 52 -3.69 1.22 -11.48
N ILE A 53 -4.64 0.84 -10.62
CA ILE A 53 -5.67 1.75 -10.10
C ILE A 53 -5.28 2.45 -8.79
N GLY A 54 -4.06 2.27 -8.30
CA GLY A 54 -3.57 2.92 -7.08
C GLY A 54 -4.08 2.31 -5.76
N LEU A 55 -4.69 1.11 -5.79
CA LEU A 55 -5.13 0.42 -4.57
C LEU A 55 -3.96 -0.12 -3.75
N VAL A 56 -2.87 -0.53 -4.40
CA VAL A 56 -1.62 -0.95 -3.78
C VAL A 56 -0.43 -0.19 -4.36
N ASN A 57 0.62 0.02 -3.54
CA ASN A 57 1.80 0.78 -3.94
C ASN A 57 2.73 0.02 -4.89
N GLY A 58 2.66 -1.32 -4.89
CA GLY A 58 3.50 -2.14 -5.75
C GLY A 58 3.13 -3.62 -5.69
N VAL A 59 3.67 -4.38 -6.63
CA VAL A 59 3.47 -5.82 -6.74
C VAL A 59 4.82 -6.52 -6.63
N VAL A 60 4.87 -7.59 -5.85
CA VAL A 60 6.03 -8.45 -5.69
C VAL A 60 5.77 -9.76 -6.42
N SER A 61 6.62 -10.06 -7.40
CA SER A 61 6.52 -11.23 -8.26
C SER A 61 7.72 -12.17 -8.07
N LEU A 62 7.58 -13.39 -8.57
CA LEU A 62 8.73 -14.29 -8.75
C LEU A 62 9.69 -13.68 -9.77
N GLY A 63 10.98 -13.80 -9.49
CA GLY A 63 12.05 -13.41 -10.39
C GLY A 63 12.78 -14.65 -10.96
N PRO A 64 13.75 -14.44 -11.85
CA PRO A 64 14.49 -15.51 -12.50
C PRO A 64 15.33 -16.35 -11.52
N ASP A 65 15.71 -15.78 -10.39
CA ASP A 65 16.55 -16.45 -9.38
C ASP A 65 15.73 -17.21 -8.33
N ASP A 66 14.40 -17.15 -8.39
CA ASP A 66 13.55 -17.88 -7.44
C ASP A 66 13.47 -19.35 -7.81
N VAL A 67 13.78 -20.21 -6.86
CA VAL A 67 13.65 -21.68 -7.00
C VAL A 67 12.16 -22.05 -6.90
N VAL A 68 11.50 -22.18 -8.03
CA VAL A 68 10.09 -22.52 -8.12
C VAL A 68 9.93 -24.03 -8.25
N PRO A 69 8.98 -24.67 -7.51
CA PRO A 69 8.71 -26.09 -7.67
C PRO A 69 8.31 -26.43 -9.12
N PRO A 70 8.66 -27.63 -9.61
CA PRO A 70 8.30 -28.05 -10.97
C PRO A 70 6.79 -28.06 -11.17
N GLU A 71 6.36 -28.03 -12.43
CA GLU A 71 4.94 -28.11 -12.75
C GLU A 71 4.33 -29.41 -12.25
N ALA A 72 3.13 -29.32 -11.68
CA ALA A 72 2.40 -30.49 -11.24
C ALA A 72 1.88 -31.28 -12.44
N PRO A 73 1.78 -32.62 -12.35
CA PRO A 73 1.15 -33.42 -13.39
C PRO A 73 -0.29 -32.93 -13.64
N LYS A 74 -0.70 -32.90 -14.91
CA LYS A 74 -2.06 -32.50 -15.29
C LYS A 74 -3.10 -33.39 -14.59
N GLY A 75 -4.03 -32.76 -13.89
CA GLY A 75 -5.11 -33.45 -13.18
C GLY A 75 -4.75 -33.92 -11.76
N ASP A 76 -3.51 -33.76 -11.30
CA ASP A 76 -3.15 -33.99 -9.91
C ASP A 76 -3.40 -32.74 -9.08
N THR A 77 -4.63 -32.61 -8.61
CA THR A 77 -5.07 -31.45 -7.79
C THR A 77 -4.32 -31.35 -6.46
N ALA A 78 -3.79 -32.44 -5.93
CA ALA A 78 -3.01 -32.42 -4.68
C ALA A 78 -1.63 -31.83 -4.95
N ALA A 79 -0.95 -32.26 -6.01
CA ALA A 79 0.34 -31.72 -6.42
C ALA A 79 0.22 -30.24 -6.84
N GLU A 80 -0.85 -29.85 -7.55
CA GLU A 80 -1.12 -28.46 -7.89
C GLU A 80 -1.27 -27.56 -6.66
N LYS A 81 -2.02 -28.01 -5.64
CA LYS A 81 -2.19 -27.30 -4.38
C LYS A 81 -0.88 -27.20 -3.59
N ALA A 82 -0.11 -28.28 -3.55
CA ALA A 82 1.20 -28.29 -2.88
C ALA A 82 2.15 -27.28 -3.55
N ARG A 83 2.23 -27.28 -4.88
CA ARG A 83 3.02 -26.33 -5.66
C ARG A 83 2.59 -24.87 -5.39
N ALA A 84 1.29 -24.59 -5.44
CA ALA A 84 0.75 -23.28 -5.15
C ALA A 84 1.10 -22.81 -3.73
N SER A 85 1.08 -23.70 -2.75
CA SER A 85 1.48 -23.41 -1.37
C SER A 85 2.96 -23.04 -1.25
N GLU A 86 3.85 -23.77 -1.94
CA GLU A 86 5.28 -23.43 -1.92
C GLU A 86 5.56 -22.09 -2.63
N ILE A 87 4.93 -21.84 -3.76
CA ILE A 87 5.00 -20.53 -4.45
C ILE A 87 4.52 -19.41 -3.53
N ALA A 88 3.42 -19.63 -2.81
CA ALA A 88 2.90 -18.63 -1.87
C ALA A 88 3.89 -18.34 -0.71
N LYS A 89 4.62 -19.35 -0.22
CA LYS A 89 5.66 -19.14 0.80
C LYS A 89 6.80 -18.26 0.28
N ILE A 90 7.27 -18.51 -0.95
CA ILE A 90 8.31 -17.71 -1.59
C ILE A 90 7.83 -16.25 -1.75
N LEU A 91 6.64 -16.05 -2.32
CA LEU A 91 6.05 -14.73 -2.51
C LEU A 91 5.83 -13.99 -1.18
N ASN A 92 5.38 -14.68 -0.14
CA ASN A 92 5.17 -14.09 1.19
C ASN A 92 6.50 -13.62 1.81
N LYS A 93 7.56 -14.40 1.68
CA LYS A 93 8.89 -13.99 2.13
C LYS A 93 9.36 -12.73 1.39
N LYS A 94 9.30 -12.74 0.06
CA LYS A 94 9.66 -11.59 -0.78
C LYS A 94 8.83 -10.34 -0.45
N LEU A 95 7.53 -10.51 -0.24
CA LEU A 95 6.63 -9.42 0.14
C LEU A 95 7.03 -8.85 1.51
N MET A 96 7.36 -9.70 2.48
CA MET A 96 7.85 -9.26 3.78
C MET A 96 9.15 -8.45 3.64
N ASP A 97 10.11 -8.96 2.88
CA ASP A 97 11.41 -8.30 2.66
C ASP A 97 11.22 -6.93 1.98
N ALA A 98 10.39 -6.85 0.94
CA ALA A 98 10.05 -5.60 0.26
C ALA A 98 9.34 -4.60 1.20
N SER A 99 8.42 -5.09 2.01
CA SER A 99 7.68 -4.26 2.98
C SER A 99 8.60 -3.72 4.07
N LEU A 100 9.51 -4.55 4.58
CA LEU A 100 10.52 -4.13 5.55
C LEU A 100 11.52 -3.14 4.96
N SER A 101 11.89 -3.31 3.68
CA SER A 101 12.74 -2.35 2.97
C SER A 101 12.09 -0.97 2.90
N LEU A 102 10.82 -0.90 2.49
CA LEU A 102 10.06 0.35 2.47
C LEU A 102 9.92 0.96 3.88
N ALA A 103 9.64 0.14 4.89
CA ALA A 103 9.57 0.61 6.28
C ALA A 103 10.90 1.20 6.76
N ARG A 104 12.03 0.59 6.41
CA ARG A 104 13.37 1.12 6.72
C ARG A 104 13.62 2.45 6.02
N GLU A 105 13.18 2.64 4.78
CA GLU A 105 13.28 3.92 4.08
C GLU A 105 12.48 5.02 4.78
N ILE A 106 11.29 4.71 5.23
CA ILE A 106 10.46 5.64 6.00
C ILE A 106 11.16 6.02 7.32
N THR A 107 11.71 5.03 8.05
CA THR A 107 12.33 5.25 9.35
C THR A 107 13.69 5.93 9.30
N LYS A 108 14.31 6.10 8.13
CA LYS A 108 15.49 6.96 7.94
C LYS A 108 15.18 8.45 8.09
N ASN A 109 13.92 8.84 7.93
CA ASN A 109 13.48 10.23 8.03
C ASN A 109 13.14 10.59 9.48
N SER A 110 12.95 11.89 9.76
CA SER A 110 12.49 12.35 11.07
C SER A 110 11.16 11.69 11.44
N TYR A 111 11.14 10.99 12.57
CA TYR A 111 9.91 10.39 13.11
C TYR A 111 8.80 11.43 13.27
N ASN A 112 9.15 12.61 13.79
CA ASN A 112 8.18 13.68 14.00
C ASN A 112 7.60 14.20 12.69
N ALA A 113 8.43 14.44 11.67
CA ALA A 113 7.98 14.89 10.37
C ALA A 113 7.07 13.84 9.68
N VAL A 114 7.43 12.57 9.72
CA VAL A 114 6.59 11.48 9.18
C VAL A 114 5.26 11.38 9.91
N LYS A 115 5.26 11.46 11.24
CA LYS A 115 4.05 11.43 12.08
C LYS A 115 3.13 12.60 11.76
N VAL A 116 3.65 13.81 11.68
CA VAL A 116 2.88 15.03 11.35
C VAL A 116 2.34 14.93 9.91
N SER A 117 3.17 14.56 8.94
CA SER A 117 2.73 14.38 7.54
C SER A 117 1.58 13.37 7.41
N LYS A 118 1.67 12.24 8.10
CA LYS A 118 0.58 11.25 8.13
C LYS A 118 -0.71 11.84 8.70
N MET A 119 -0.60 12.61 9.78
CA MET A 119 -1.77 13.28 10.39
C MET A 119 -2.39 14.27 9.40
N LEU A 120 -1.57 15.11 8.76
CA LEU A 120 -2.04 16.13 7.80
C LEU A 120 -2.74 15.49 6.60
N ILE A 121 -2.16 14.45 6.02
CA ILE A 121 -2.76 13.72 4.90
C ILE A 121 -4.12 13.13 5.31
N ASN A 122 -4.17 12.40 6.43
CA ASN A 122 -5.40 11.75 6.87
C ASN A 122 -6.51 12.75 7.23
N ARG A 123 -6.17 13.88 7.86
CA ARG A 123 -7.15 14.91 8.23
C ARG A 123 -7.56 15.76 7.02
N GLY A 124 -6.61 16.07 6.13
CA GLY A 124 -6.87 16.84 4.93
C GLY A 124 -7.81 16.13 3.95
N MET A 125 -7.84 14.79 3.92
CA MET A 125 -8.77 14.02 3.09
C MET A 125 -10.25 14.24 3.47
N ASP A 126 -10.53 14.63 4.71
CA ASP A 126 -11.89 14.81 5.22
C ASP A 126 -12.25 16.30 5.42
N ALA A 127 -11.35 17.23 5.02
CA ALA A 127 -11.52 18.67 5.13
C ALA A 127 -11.62 19.33 3.74
N ASP A 128 -12.16 20.55 3.70
CA ASP A 128 -12.01 21.42 2.52
C ASP A 128 -10.54 21.85 2.36
N LEU A 129 -10.17 22.28 1.15
CA LEU A 129 -8.80 22.60 0.81
C LEU A 129 -8.22 23.73 1.71
N GLU A 130 -9.00 24.77 2.01
CA GLU A 130 -8.55 25.90 2.83
C GLU A 130 -8.22 25.43 4.25
N THR A 131 -9.09 24.64 4.85
CA THR A 131 -8.87 24.01 6.17
C THR A 131 -7.64 23.09 6.13
N GLY A 132 -7.50 22.26 5.08
CA GLY A 132 -6.33 21.42 4.89
C GLY A 132 -5.02 22.20 4.85
N LEU A 133 -4.98 23.30 4.07
CA LEU A 133 -3.80 24.19 3.96
C LEU A 133 -3.47 24.87 5.31
N ARG A 134 -4.48 25.29 6.06
CA ARG A 134 -4.27 25.86 7.43
C ARG A 134 -3.66 24.82 8.37
N LEU A 135 -4.15 23.57 8.35
CA LEU A 135 -3.56 22.47 9.13
C LEU A 135 -2.11 22.22 8.73
N GLU A 136 -1.79 22.31 7.45
CA GLU A 136 -0.42 22.15 6.93
C GLU A 136 0.51 23.21 7.49
N ILE A 137 0.11 24.48 7.53
CA ILE A 137 0.90 25.58 8.13
C ILE A 137 1.21 25.29 9.60
N TYR A 138 0.22 24.85 10.37
CA TYR A 138 0.45 24.48 11.79
C TYR A 138 1.37 23.27 11.94
N GLY A 139 1.16 22.23 11.12
CA GLY A 139 2.02 21.05 11.12
C GLY A 139 3.46 21.38 10.74
N TRP A 140 3.65 22.27 9.75
CA TRP A 140 4.96 22.75 9.37
C TRP A 140 5.64 23.51 10.52
N ALA A 141 4.92 24.41 11.20
CA ALA A 141 5.45 25.17 12.34
C ALA A 141 5.88 24.24 13.48
N LEU A 142 5.09 23.19 13.78
CA LEU A 142 5.44 22.17 14.78
C LEU A 142 6.75 21.45 14.42
N CYS A 143 6.90 21.01 13.17
CA CYS A 143 8.11 20.36 12.71
C CYS A 143 9.30 21.33 12.70
N PHE A 144 9.07 22.59 12.35
CA PHE A 144 10.12 23.61 12.30
C PHE A 144 10.68 23.93 13.69
N ALA A 145 9.87 23.90 14.73
CA ALA A 145 10.29 24.09 16.12
C ALA A 145 11.01 22.86 16.71
N HIS A 146 10.92 21.67 16.07
CA HIS A 146 11.48 20.45 16.61
C HIS A 146 13.00 20.33 16.31
N GLU A 147 13.76 19.76 17.24
CA GLU A 147 15.23 19.60 17.10
C GLU A 147 15.67 18.74 15.91
N ASP A 148 14.85 17.76 15.48
CA ASP A 148 15.13 16.93 14.30
C ASP A 148 15.39 17.77 13.06
N ARG A 149 14.69 18.90 12.90
CA ARG A 149 14.91 19.81 11.77
C ARG A 149 16.36 20.28 11.70
N GLN A 150 16.92 20.73 12.83
CA GLN A 150 18.29 21.23 12.85
C GLN A 150 19.28 20.14 12.47
N LYS A 151 19.12 18.94 13.01
CA LYS A 151 19.97 17.78 12.72
C LYS A 151 19.91 17.39 11.23
N MET A 152 18.68 17.25 10.70
CA MET A 152 18.47 16.81 9.32
C MET A 152 18.90 17.87 8.30
N MET A 153 18.62 19.15 8.55
CA MET A 153 19.01 20.26 7.68
C MET A 153 20.53 20.44 7.64
N SER A 154 21.21 20.33 8.78
CA SER A 154 22.66 20.37 8.83
C SER A 154 23.31 19.22 8.05
N ALA A 155 22.73 18.02 8.16
CA ALA A 155 23.18 16.86 7.38
C ALA A 155 22.95 17.03 5.87
N PHE A 156 21.83 17.63 5.46
CA PHE A 156 21.53 17.94 4.06
C PHE A 156 22.54 18.96 3.49
N LEU A 157 22.76 20.07 4.18
CA LEU A 157 23.68 21.12 3.75
C LEU A 157 25.15 20.63 3.68
N SER A 158 25.56 19.71 4.54
CA SER A 158 26.89 19.14 4.50
C SER A 158 27.12 18.21 3.31
N LYS A 159 26.08 17.55 2.78
CA LYS A 159 26.14 16.72 1.57
C LYS A 159 26.19 17.53 0.28
N SER A 160 25.57 18.71 0.25
CA SER A 160 25.56 19.57 -0.94
C SER A 160 26.88 20.34 -1.17
N LYS A 161 27.86 20.24 -0.24
CA LYS A 161 29.19 20.85 -0.35
C LYS A 161 30.27 19.88 -0.85
N LYS A 162 29.91 18.65 -1.20
CA LYS A 162 30.75 17.66 -1.86
C LYS A 162 30.31 17.45 -3.30
#